data_f08334ed80a580eaec0c50ecdd5c2dab
#
_entry.id   f08334ed80a580eaec0c50ecdd5c2dab
#
_cell.length_a   1.000
_cell.length_b   1.000
_cell.length_c   1.000
_cell.angle_alpha   90.00
_cell.angle_beta   90.00
_cell.angle_gamma   90.00
#
_symmetry.space_group_name_H-M   'P 1'
#
loop_
_entity.id
_entity.type
_entity.pdbx_description
1 polymer ?
#
loop_
_entity_poly.entity_id
_entity_poly.type
_entity_poly.pdbx_seq_one_letter_code
_entity_poly.pdbx_strand_id
1 'polypeptide(L)'
;MILNGLGFVAAPLYLFGQFFEGKATEHLIGEGVKPEHLNDDRLGRALDKIYSVGVTQVFTSLAMKAVEQFGVSMRSIHLDSSSFHVDGEYLSESSSDSSAASSELEASGDSTSSQERCDEQPKPITITHGYSRDHRPDLKQFIIDTICTADGDVPLFLRVADGNEDDKTAFAKLFEKFREQWTFEGLCVADSALYTADNVIAMKQLKWLTRVPLTLAQAKQVLWEIQANEWRTSSHKGYRIAERRSHYGGVEQRWLIVESEQRKQADMQQLHKRIDKEHSSKSVKLRQLSAQVFACEPDAHWAAIKFEQSLKYHRLAELKFIAQPHYDKAGRPRQDEQPTRITYSVQATLVSNPEVIEVEMTRVGRFILATNVLDATELSTDDALREYKDQQSNERGFRFLKDPLFFTKECVCQIPQTSRSFGNGNGTVPTGLFFGSTSVASVLTASG
;
A
#
# COMPACT_ATOMS: atom_id res chain seq x y z
N MET A 1 5.82 0.51 29.17
CA MET A 1 6.91 1.35 29.74
C MET A 1 7.64 2.12 28.64
N ILE A 2 8.39 1.48 27.77
CA ILE A 2 9.10 2.15 26.64
C ILE A 2 8.15 3.01 25.81
N LEU A 3 6.94 2.54 25.58
CA LEU A 3 5.90 3.24 24.85
C LEU A 3 5.44 4.54 25.48
N ASN A 4 5.20 4.55 26.79
CA ASN A 4 4.77 5.75 27.47
C ASN A 4 5.88 6.83 27.46
N GLY A 5 7.14 6.42 27.54
CA GLY A 5 8.27 7.33 27.43
C GLY A 5 8.47 7.89 26.02
N LEU A 6 8.36 7.06 24.98
CA LEU A 6 8.53 7.47 23.59
C LEU A 6 7.30 8.21 23.02
N GLY A 7 6.09 7.91 23.50
CA GLY A 7 4.86 8.52 23.01
C GLY A 7 4.49 9.84 23.71
N PHE A 8 4.92 10.06 24.95
CA PHE A 8 4.54 11.25 25.73
C PHE A 8 5.67 12.26 25.89
N VAL A 9 6.90 11.87 25.63
CA VAL A 9 8.07 12.76 25.69
C VAL A 9 8.91 12.52 24.46
N ALA A 10 8.92 13.46 23.54
CA ALA A 10 9.81 13.45 22.38
C ALA A 10 11.25 13.75 22.87
N ALA A 11 11.91 12.74 23.41
CA ALA A 11 13.25 12.86 23.97
C ALA A 11 14.13 11.67 23.52
N PRO A 12 15.45 11.87 23.38
CA PRO A 12 16.39 10.79 23.11
C PRO A 12 16.34 9.71 24.20
N LEU A 13 16.71 8.48 23.83
CA LEU A 13 16.63 7.32 24.72
C LEU A 13 17.43 7.50 26.03
N TYR A 14 18.53 8.20 25.98
CA TYR A 14 19.36 8.48 27.19
C TYR A 14 18.66 9.40 28.23
N LEU A 15 17.63 10.15 27.82
CA LEU A 15 16.81 10.95 28.74
C LEU A 15 15.56 10.19 29.23
N PHE A 16 15.40 8.94 28.85
CA PHE A 16 14.21 8.16 29.19
C PHE A 16 13.94 8.03 30.68
N GLY A 17 15.00 7.89 31.48
CA GLY A 17 14.90 7.85 32.95
C GLY A 17 14.23 9.08 33.56
N GLN A 18 14.44 10.27 32.97
CA GLN A 18 13.87 11.54 33.46
C GLN A 18 12.33 11.55 33.35
N PHE A 19 11.75 10.84 32.40
CA PHE A 19 10.30 10.70 32.32
C PHE A 19 9.69 10.06 33.56
N PHE A 20 10.44 9.19 34.25
CA PHE A 20 9.98 8.48 35.43
C PHE A 20 10.35 9.17 36.74
N GLU A 21 11.11 10.26 36.70
CA GLU A 21 11.40 11.07 37.92
C GLU A 21 10.09 11.62 38.50
N GLY A 22 9.93 11.44 39.79
CA GLY A 22 8.72 11.85 40.52
C GLY A 22 7.49 11.00 40.30
N LYS A 23 7.59 9.89 39.55
CA LYS A 23 6.50 8.92 39.32
C LYS A 23 6.70 7.67 40.20
N ALA A 24 5.61 6.98 40.49
CA ALA A 24 5.62 5.72 41.25
C ALA A 24 6.19 4.57 40.41
N THR A 25 7.45 4.62 40.03
CA THR A 25 8.12 3.70 39.07
C THR A 25 8.04 2.25 39.55
N GLU A 26 8.21 1.97 40.84
CA GLU A 26 8.09 0.62 41.37
C GLU A 26 6.68 0.04 41.18
N HIS A 27 5.66 0.85 41.40
CA HIS A 27 4.26 0.43 41.20
C HIS A 27 3.91 0.20 39.72
N LEU A 28 4.45 1.04 38.82
CA LEU A 28 4.15 0.99 37.39
C LEU A 28 4.92 -0.11 36.65
N ILE A 29 6.11 -0.46 37.11
CA ILE A 29 7.04 -1.32 36.38
C ILE A 29 7.37 -2.61 37.14
N GLY A 30 7.59 -2.50 38.47
CA GLY A 30 7.91 -3.63 39.32
C GLY A 30 8.72 -3.22 40.54
N GLU A 31 8.60 -4.02 41.59
CA GLU A 31 9.27 -3.79 42.85
C GLU A 31 10.80 -3.64 42.68
N GLY A 32 11.41 -2.66 43.33
CA GLY A 32 12.83 -2.36 43.24
C GLY A 32 13.28 -1.66 41.96
N VAL A 33 12.38 -1.34 41.02
CA VAL A 33 12.71 -0.61 39.78
C VAL A 33 12.67 0.89 40.04
N LYS A 34 13.81 1.55 39.87
CA LYS A 34 13.97 3.00 40.05
C LYS A 34 14.19 3.69 38.70
N PRO A 35 13.90 5.02 38.55
CA PRO A 35 14.12 5.78 37.32
C PRO A 35 15.55 5.63 36.75
N GLU A 36 16.57 5.67 37.61
CA GLU A 36 17.97 5.51 37.19
C GLU A 36 18.31 4.13 36.62
N HIS A 37 17.45 3.12 36.86
CA HIS A 37 17.61 1.81 36.25
C HIS A 37 17.13 1.79 34.78
N LEU A 38 16.44 2.82 34.32
CA LEU A 38 15.87 2.94 33.00
C LEU A 38 16.76 3.76 32.06
N ASN A 39 18.06 3.46 32.10
CA ASN A 39 19.04 4.09 31.24
C ASN A 39 19.12 3.42 29.86
N ASP A 40 19.75 4.09 28.90
CA ASP A 40 19.92 3.67 27.51
C ASP A 40 20.61 2.31 27.35
N ASP A 41 21.63 2.01 28.16
CA ASP A 41 22.32 0.73 28.15
C ASP A 41 21.42 -0.46 28.49
N ARG A 42 20.58 -0.33 29.51
CA ARG A 42 19.65 -1.41 29.91
C ARG A 42 18.52 -1.54 28.90
N LEU A 43 18.01 -0.42 28.42
CA LEU A 43 16.98 -0.41 27.38
C LEU A 43 17.53 -0.98 26.06
N GLY A 44 18.74 -0.60 25.65
CA GLY A 44 19.43 -1.15 24.50
C GLY A 44 19.57 -2.67 24.59
N ARG A 45 20.08 -3.20 25.69
CA ARG A 45 20.20 -4.65 25.91
C ARG A 45 18.84 -5.38 25.91
N ALA A 46 17.77 -4.74 26.37
CA ALA A 46 16.43 -5.31 26.27
C ALA A 46 15.95 -5.35 24.83
N LEU A 47 16.24 -4.31 24.04
CA LEU A 47 15.96 -4.25 22.61
C LEU A 47 16.72 -5.32 21.82
N ASP A 48 18.01 -5.51 22.11
CA ASP A 48 18.84 -6.55 21.50
C ASP A 48 18.29 -7.96 21.75
N LYS A 49 17.82 -8.22 23.00
CA LYS A 49 17.17 -9.49 23.32
C LYS A 49 15.86 -9.70 22.54
N ILE A 50 15.04 -8.65 22.39
CA ILE A 50 13.82 -8.75 21.59
C ILE A 50 14.14 -8.99 20.13
N TYR A 51 15.17 -8.32 19.60
CA TYR A 51 15.64 -8.53 18.24
C TYR A 51 16.15 -9.96 18.04
N SER A 52 16.96 -10.51 18.95
CA SER A 52 17.50 -11.87 18.87
C SER A 52 16.43 -12.96 18.92
N VAL A 53 15.33 -12.73 19.65
CA VAL A 53 14.16 -13.64 19.66
C VAL A 53 13.30 -13.47 18.40
N GLY A 54 13.33 -12.30 17.79
CA GLY A 54 12.47 -11.90 16.69
C GLY A 54 11.28 -11.07 17.15
N VAL A 55 11.19 -9.85 16.62
CA VAL A 55 10.14 -8.88 16.99
C VAL A 55 8.74 -9.45 16.75
N THR A 56 8.53 -10.09 15.61
CA THR A 56 7.24 -10.73 15.27
C THR A 56 6.86 -11.81 16.27
N GLN A 57 7.80 -12.66 16.69
CA GLN A 57 7.54 -13.75 17.63
C GLN A 57 7.16 -13.23 19.02
N VAL A 58 7.91 -12.24 19.53
CA VAL A 58 7.59 -11.61 20.81
C VAL A 58 6.22 -10.96 20.76
N PHE A 59 5.93 -10.24 19.67
CA PHE A 59 4.65 -9.58 19.47
C PHE A 59 3.49 -10.57 19.46
N THR A 60 3.58 -11.62 18.64
CA THR A 60 2.55 -12.65 18.55
C THR A 60 2.30 -13.34 19.89
N SER A 61 3.35 -13.62 20.66
CA SER A 61 3.22 -14.22 22.00
C SER A 61 2.44 -13.32 22.98
N LEU A 62 2.61 -12.00 22.89
CA LEU A 62 1.85 -11.03 23.67
C LEU A 62 0.39 -10.94 23.20
N ALA A 63 0.20 -10.92 21.88
CA ALA A 63 -1.13 -10.89 21.27
C ALA A 63 -1.96 -12.12 21.65
N MET A 64 -1.37 -13.31 21.64
CA MET A 64 -2.04 -14.56 22.07
C MET A 64 -2.55 -14.46 23.51
N LYS A 65 -1.72 -13.96 24.42
CA LYS A 65 -2.12 -13.75 25.81
C LYS A 65 -3.25 -12.71 25.95
N ALA A 66 -3.21 -11.66 25.15
CA ALA A 66 -4.26 -10.63 25.17
C ALA A 66 -5.59 -11.21 24.64
N VAL A 67 -5.56 -11.96 23.54
CA VAL A 67 -6.76 -12.63 22.99
C VAL A 67 -7.36 -13.57 24.01
N GLU A 68 -6.55 -14.39 24.68
CA GLU A 68 -7.01 -15.34 25.70
C GLU A 68 -7.58 -14.59 26.93
N GLN A 69 -6.84 -13.61 27.44
CA GLN A 69 -7.21 -12.89 28.67
C GLN A 69 -8.48 -12.05 28.53
N PHE A 70 -8.68 -11.43 27.35
CA PHE A 70 -9.81 -10.52 27.12
C PHE A 70 -10.94 -11.17 26.31
N GLY A 71 -10.79 -12.45 25.91
CA GLY A 71 -11.82 -13.16 25.15
C GLY A 71 -12.07 -12.52 23.77
N VAL A 72 -11.04 -12.00 23.11
CA VAL A 72 -11.16 -11.31 21.82
C VAL A 72 -11.62 -12.27 20.73
N SER A 73 -12.62 -11.87 19.95
CA SER A 73 -13.18 -12.70 18.90
C SER A 73 -12.25 -12.77 17.69
N MET A 74 -11.98 -14.00 17.24
CA MET A 74 -11.17 -14.30 16.05
C MET A 74 -12.02 -14.68 14.83
N ARG A 75 -13.26 -14.19 14.73
CA ARG A 75 -14.19 -14.56 13.63
C ARG A 75 -13.72 -14.00 12.28
N SER A 76 -13.13 -12.81 12.29
CA SER A 76 -12.50 -12.21 11.12
C SER A 76 -11.24 -11.43 11.53
N ILE A 77 -10.29 -11.40 10.61
CA ILE A 77 -9.03 -10.67 10.75
C ILE A 77 -8.81 -9.79 9.52
N HIS A 78 -8.21 -8.64 9.76
CA HIS A 78 -7.93 -7.64 8.74
C HIS A 78 -6.43 -7.51 8.55
N LEU A 79 -5.99 -7.71 7.33
CA LEU A 79 -4.60 -7.47 6.92
C LEU A 79 -4.49 -6.07 6.32
N ASP A 80 -3.52 -5.33 6.77
CA ASP A 80 -3.15 -4.05 6.19
C ASP A 80 -1.63 -3.82 6.25
N SER A 81 -1.12 -3.03 5.31
CA SER A 81 0.28 -2.73 5.14
C SER A 81 0.47 -1.22 4.98
N SER A 82 1.50 -0.67 5.59
CA SER A 82 1.80 0.76 5.45
C SER A 82 3.29 1.05 5.40
N SER A 83 3.68 2.01 4.55
CA SER A 83 5.05 2.51 4.49
C SER A 83 5.30 3.59 5.53
N PHE A 84 6.46 3.54 6.17
CA PHE A 84 6.93 4.52 7.13
C PHE A 84 8.19 5.19 6.59
N HIS A 85 8.14 6.50 6.45
CA HIS A 85 9.23 7.29 5.91
C HIS A 85 10.16 7.75 7.02
N VAL A 86 11.44 7.71 6.73
CA VAL A 86 12.50 8.15 7.66
C VAL A 86 13.45 9.10 6.98
N ASP A 87 13.89 10.10 7.73
CA ASP A 87 14.92 11.04 7.33
C ASP A 87 16.30 10.49 7.75
N GLY A 88 17.30 10.60 6.90
CA GLY A 88 18.67 10.17 7.15
C GLY A 88 19.29 9.30 6.07
N GLU A 89 20.60 9.07 6.20
CA GLU A 89 21.35 8.19 5.31
C GLU A 89 21.43 6.79 5.94
N TYR A 90 20.68 5.86 5.36
CA TYR A 90 20.72 4.45 5.73
C TYR A 90 21.54 3.72 4.69
N LEU A 91 22.73 3.23 5.08
CA LEU A 91 23.60 2.45 4.21
C LEU A 91 23.10 1.01 4.16
N SER A 92 22.71 0.53 2.98
CA SER A 92 22.48 -0.89 2.76
C SER A 92 23.80 -1.57 2.46
N GLU A 93 24.16 -2.62 3.19
CA GLU A 93 25.33 -3.47 2.89
C GLU A 93 25.09 -4.32 1.61
N SER A 94 24.85 -3.68 0.48
CA SER A 94 24.71 -4.39 -0.80
C SER A 94 25.71 -3.91 -1.86
N SER A 95 26.95 -3.56 -1.46
CA SER A 95 28.04 -3.36 -2.40
C SER A 95 29.41 -3.51 -1.72
N SER A 96 29.70 -4.69 -1.20
CA SER A 96 31.10 -5.09 -1.04
C SER A 96 31.38 -6.19 -2.06
N ASP A 97 32.12 -5.82 -3.07
CA ASP A 97 32.72 -6.63 -4.09
C ASP A 97 33.09 -8.04 -3.63
N SER A 98 32.46 -9.02 -4.24
CA SER A 98 32.99 -10.37 -4.32
C SER A 98 34.05 -10.43 -5.41
N SER A 99 35.24 -9.86 -5.13
CA SER A 99 36.44 -10.09 -5.90
C SER A 99 37.66 -10.14 -4.96
N ALA A 100 37.85 -11.27 -4.31
CA ALA A 100 39.21 -11.74 -3.98
C ALA A 100 39.20 -13.16 -3.41
N ALA A 101 39.87 -14.01 -4.16
CA ALA A 101 40.63 -15.18 -3.69
C ALA A 101 39.83 -16.46 -3.30
N SER A 102 39.65 -17.28 -4.33
CA SER A 102 39.75 -18.73 -4.24
C SER A 102 41.13 -19.13 -3.66
N SER A 103 41.14 -19.83 -2.54
CA SER A 103 42.25 -20.74 -2.21
C SER A 103 41.65 -22.00 -1.62
N GLU A 104 41.84 -23.06 -2.35
CA GLU A 104 41.58 -24.45 -2.02
C GLU A 104 42.26 -24.86 -0.72
N LEU A 105 41.57 -25.58 0.13
CA LEU A 105 42.16 -26.62 0.98
C LEU A 105 41.13 -27.71 1.24
N GLU A 106 41.33 -28.83 0.60
CA GLU A 106 40.68 -30.10 0.91
C GLU A 106 41.11 -30.62 2.28
N ALA A 107 40.18 -31.11 3.06
CA ALA A 107 40.43 -32.24 3.99
C ALA A 107 39.13 -32.91 4.45
N SER A 108 38.93 -34.06 3.97
CA SER A 108 38.30 -35.31 4.49
C SER A 108 37.57 -35.31 5.83
N GLY A 109 36.30 -35.76 5.76
CA GLY A 109 35.71 -36.86 6.50
C GLY A 109 35.43 -36.74 8.00
N ASP A 110 34.20 -36.70 8.42
CA ASP A 110 33.51 -37.79 9.09
C ASP A 110 32.02 -37.43 9.34
N SER A 111 31.17 -38.45 9.13
CA SER A 111 29.72 -38.39 9.30
C SER A 111 29.34 -38.52 10.77
N THR A 112 28.61 -37.55 11.31
CA THR A 112 27.68 -37.81 12.41
C THR A 112 26.49 -36.87 12.34
N SER A 113 25.32 -37.45 12.12
CA SER A 113 24.02 -36.81 12.08
C SER A 113 23.64 -36.21 13.43
N SER A 114 23.64 -34.90 13.53
CA SER A 114 22.87 -34.17 14.52
C SER A 114 22.08 -33.11 13.77
N GLN A 115 20.76 -33.22 13.81
CA GLN A 115 19.82 -32.21 13.36
C GLN A 115 20.06 -30.94 14.19
N GLU A 116 20.96 -30.09 13.72
CA GLU A 116 21.08 -28.73 14.17
C GLU A 116 19.90 -27.95 13.56
N ARG A 117 18.96 -27.56 14.44
CA ARG A 117 18.05 -26.46 14.13
C ARG A 117 18.95 -25.26 13.89
N CYS A 118 19.10 -24.85 12.63
CA CYS A 118 19.70 -23.59 12.29
C CYS A 118 18.81 -22.50 12.89
N ASP A 119 19.23 -21.96 14.03
CA ASP A 119 18.76 -20.66 14.52
C ASP A 119 19.22 -19.61 13.52
N GLU A 120 18.44 -19.39 12.47
CA GLU A 120 18.65 -18.24 11.57
C GLU A 120 18.48 -16.99 12.39
N GLN A 121 19.57 -16.30 12.65
CA GLN A 121 19.53 -14.99 13.28
C GLN A 121 18.66 -14.05 12.42
N PRO A 122 17.77 -13.23 13.04
CA PRO A 122 16.90 -12.35 12.29
C PRO A 122 17.73 -11.40 11.41
N LYS A 123 17.47 -11.43 10.11
CA LYS A 123 18.15 -10.58 9.14
C LYS A 123 17.67 -9.13 9.29
N PRO A 124 18.56 -8.13 9.33
CA PRO A 124 18.18 -6.72 9.35
C PRO A 124 17.35 -6.36 8.11
N ILE A 125 16.37 -5.48 8.30
CA ILE A 125 15.60 -4.91 7.19
C ILE A 125 16.42 -3.87 6.45
N THR A 126 16.13 -3.69 5.15
CA THR A 126 16.74 -2.67 4.31
C THR A 126 15.83 -1.44 4.23
N ILE A 127 16.30 -0.32 4.81
CA ILE A 127 15.63 0.98 4.70
C ILE A 127 16.06 1.62 3.38
N THR A 128 15.12 1.72 2.43
CA THR A 128 15.41 2.15 1.06
C THR A 128 14.23 2.88 0.42
N HIS A 129 14.43 3.44 -0.78
CA HIS A 129 13.34 4.01 -1.54
C HIS A 129 12.42 2.90 -2.07
N GLY A 130 11.10 3.17 -2.06
CA GLY A 130 10.09 2.25 -2.54
C GLY A 130 8.85 3.00 -3.02
N TYR A 131 7.76 2.27 -3.26
CA TYR A 131 6.48 2.89 -3.58
C TYR A 131 5.93 3.64 -2.37
N SER A 132 5.95 4.97 -2.45
CA SER A 132 5.47 5.83 -1.37
C SER A 132 3.97 6.04 -1.46
N ARG A 133 3.21 5.50 -0.50
CA ARG A 133 1.75 5.75 -0.37
C ARG A 133 1.45 7.19 0.07
N ASP A 134 2.36 7.81 0.80
CA ASP A 134 2.22 9.18 1.32
C ASP A 134 2.78 10.24 0.36
N HIS A 135 3.05 9.85 -0.91
CA HIS A 135 3.60 10.74 -1.96
C HIS A 135 4.94 11.42 -1.62
N ARG A 136 5.80 10.73 -0.85
CA ARG A 136 7.16 11.16 -0.50
C ARG A 136 8.22 10.22 -1.10
N PRO A 137 8.33 10.16 -2.45
CA PRO A 137 9.33 9.32 -3.12
C PRO A 137 10.78 9.78 -2.87
N ASP A 138 10.94 10.97 -2.31
CA ASP A 138 12.20 11.59 -1.90
C ASP A 138 12.80 10.99 -0.62
N LEU A 139 11.97 10.30 0.19
CA LEU A 139 12.40 9.72 1.46
C LEU A 139 12.59 8.21 1.36
N LYS A 140 13.54 7.70 2.14
CA LYS A 140 13.67 6.26 2.38
C LYS A 140 12.55 5.80 3.31
N GLN A 141 12.19 4.53 3.21
CA GLN A 141 11.08 3.94 3.96
C GLN A 141 11.37 2.51 4.35
N PHE A 142 10.56 2.00 5.26
CA PHE A 142 10.35 0.59 5.55
C PHE A 142 8.85 0.31 5.61
N ILE A 143 8.48 -0.95 5.58
CA ILE A 143 7.07 -1.36 5.56
C ILE A 143 6.72 -2.03 6.88
N ILE A 144 5.52 -1.74 7.39
CA ILE A 144 4.92 -2.47 8.49
C ILE A 144 3.65 -3.12 7.98
N ASP A 145 3.59 -4.44 8.15
CA ASP A 145 2.40 -5.23 7.93
C ASP A 145 1.80 -5.61 9.28
N THR A 146 0.48 -5.49 9.38
CA THR A 146 -0.26 -5.87 10.57
C THR A 146 -1.44 -6.76 10.20
N ILE A 147 -1.75 -7.72 11.09
CA ILE A 147 -3.02 -8.44 11.08
C ILE A 147 -3.70 -8.10 12.39
N CYS A 148 -4.92 -7.54 12.30
CA CYS A 148 -5.73 -7.15 13.46
C CYS A 148 -7.04 -7.92 13.46
N THR A 149 -7.67 -8.11 14.61
CA THR A 149 -9.03 -8.64 14.70
C THR A 149 -10.05 -7.61 14.24
N ALA A 150 -11.20 -8.05 13.73
CA ALA A 150 -12.34 -7.14 13.53
C ALA A 150 -12.98 -6.71 14.87
N ASP A 151 -12.77 -7.48 15.93
CA ASP A 151 -13.23 -7.20 17.28
C ASP A 151 -12.22 -6.32 18.02
N GLY A 152 -12.48 -5.01 18.03
CA GLY A 152 -11.66 -4.02 18.74
C GLY A 152 -10.29 -3.72 18.12
N ASP A 153 -10.04 -4.13 16.87
CA ASP A 153 -8.78 -3.87 16.15
C ASP A 153 -7.52 -4.35 16.89
N VAL A 154 -7.64 -5.43 17.66
CA VAL A 154 -6.51 -5.98 18.42
C VAL A 154 -5.48 -6.55 17.45
N PRO A 155 -4.24 -6.03 17.43
CA PRO A 155 -3.23 -6.51 16.53
C PRO A 155 -2.70 -7.87 16.99
N LEU A 156 -2.79 -8.87 16.10
CA LEU A 156 -2.39 -10.26 16.33
C LEU A 156 -0.99 -10.56 15.83
N PHE A 157 -0.60 -9.89 14.77
CA PHE A 157 0.65 -10.11 14.06
C PHE A 157 1.22 -8.78 13.58
N LEU A 158 2.53 -8.66 13.66
CA LEU A 158 3.26 -7.51 13.17
C LEU A 158 4.55 -7.99 12.51
N ARG A 159 4.78 -7.52 11.29
CA ARG A 159 6.04 -7.73 10.57
C ARG A 159 6.60 -6.38 10.12
N VAL A 160 7.90 -6.24 10.25
CA VAL A 160 8.64 -5.13 9.63
C VAL A 160 9.38 -5.69 8.41
N ALA A 161 9.30 -4.98 7.28
CA ALA A 161 9.82 -5.43 6.00
C ALA A 161 10.64 -4.35 5.29
N ASP A 162 11.39 -4.76 4.26
CA ASP A 162 12.21 -3.88 3.45
C ASP A 162 11.38 -2.79 2.78
N GLY A 163 11.96 -1.59 2.63
CA GLY A 163 11.23 -0.42 2.11
C GLY A 163 10.80 -0.53 0.64
N ASN A 164 11.36 -1.46 -0.11
CA ASN A 164 11.03 -1.72 -1.52
C ASN A 164 10.24 -3.03 -1.74
N GLU A 165 9.79 -3.69 -0.69
CA GLU A 165 8.97 -4.90 -0.83
C GLU A 165 7.63 -4.57 -1.51
N ASP A 166 7.21 -5.42 -2.45
CA ASP A 166 5.93 -5.27 -3.12
C ASP A 166 4.82 -5.97 -2.30
N ASP A 167 3.80 -5.23 -1.92
CA ASP A 167 2.64 -5.72 -1.18
C ASP A 167 2.00 -6.96 -1.82
N LYS A 168 1.99 -7.02 -3.15
CA LYS A 168 1.35 -8.12 -3.88
C LYS A 168 2.01 -9.47 -3.63
N THR A 169 3.33 -9.49 -3.42
CA THR A 169 4.07 -10.72 -3.15
C THR A 169 4.17 -11.02 -1.66
N ALA A 170 3.98 -10.01 -0.83
CA ALA A 170 4.11 -10.11 0.62
C ALA A 170 2.91 -10.80 1.29
N PHE A 171 1.69 -10.56 0.81
CA PHE A 171 0.46 -10.99 1.48
C PHE A 171 0.34 -12.51 1.67
N ALA A 172 0.62 -13.30 0.64
CA ALA A 172 0.54 -14.77 0.76
C ALA A 172 1.54 -15.29 1.79
N LYS A 173 2.79 -14.83 1.74
CA LYS A 173 3.85 -15.20 2.70
C LYS A 173 3.52 -14.76 4.12
N LEU A 174 2.86 -13.62 4.27
CA LEU A 174 2.45 -13.11 5.57
C LEU A 174 1.41 -14.03 6.22
N PHE A 175 0.40 -14.44 5.46
CA PHE A 175 -0.60 -15.38 5.95
C PHE A 175 -0.02 -16.78 6.23
N GLU A 176 0.94 -17.27 5.46
CA GLU A 176 1.64 -18.50 5.76
C GLU A 176 2.34 -18.42 7.13
N LYS A 177 3.13 -17.37 7.35
CA LYS A 177 3.81 -17.13 8.65
C LYS A 177 2.82 -16.94 9.81
N PHE A 178 1.69 -16.27 9.57
CA PHE A 178 0.65 -16.14 10.57
C PHE A 178 0.06 -17.49 10.94
N ARG A 179 -0.24 -18.35 9.96
CA ARG A 179 -0.77 -19.70 10.18
C ARG A 179 0.19 -20.65 10.88
N GLU A 180 1.49 -20.47 10.75
CA GLU A 180 2.49 -21.24 11.51
C GLU A 180 2.36 -20.99 13.03
N GLN A 181 1.87 -19.80 13.42
CA GLN A 181 1.76 -19.38 14.81
C GLN A 181 0.33 -19.43 15.35
N TRP A 182 -0.67 -19.30 14.49
CA TRP A 182 -2.09 -19.25 14.84
C TRP A 182 -2.91 -20.32 14.12
N THR A 183 -3.72 -21.06 14.88
CA THR A 183 -4.80 -21.86 14.30
C THR A 183 -5.97 -20.91 14.02
N PHE A 184 -6.26 -20.65 12.74
CA PHE A 184 -7.27 -19.71 12.33
C PHE A 184 -8.20 -20.30 11.26
N GLU A 185 -9.51 -20.26 11.52
CA GLU A 185 -10.57 -20.75 10.62
C GLU A 185 -11.52 -19.61 10.19
N GLY A 186 -11.28 -18.39 10.66
CA GLY A 186 -12.10 -17.23 10.39
C GLY A 186 -11.90 -16.64 8.98
N LEU A 187 -12.51 -15.48 8.76
CA LEU A 187 -12.46 -14.74 7.51
C LEU A 187 -11.24 -13.81 7.48
N CYS A 188 -10.41 -13.94 6.45
CA CYS A 188 -9.30 -13.01 6.17
C CYS A 188 -9.80 -11.88 5.29
N VAL A 189 -9.74 -10.64 5.75
CA VAL A 189 -10.12 -9.45 4.98
C VAL A 189 -8.88 -8.66 4.62
N ALA A 190 -8.75 -8.29 3.35
CA ALA A 190 -7.63 -7.49 2.87
C ALA A 190 -8.05 -6.53 1.75
N ASP A 191 -7.18 -5.56 1.46
CA ASP A 191 -7.37 -4.62 0.37
C ASP A 191 -7.18 -5.27 -1.02
N SER A 192 -7.26 -4.48 -2.08
CA SER A 192 -7.14 -4.95 -3.46
C SER A 192 -5.73 -5.45 -3.84
N ALA A 193 -4.70 -5.21 -3.05
CA ALA A 193 -3.35 -5.73 -3.30
C ALA A 193 -3.28 -7.25 -3.16
N LEU A 194 -4.16 -7.83 -2.31
CA LEU A 194 -4.31 -9.28 -2.22
C LEU A 194 -4.79 -9.92 -3.53
N TYR A 195 -5.59 -9.23 -4.34
CA TYR A 195 -6.27 -9.81 -5.49
C TYR A 195 -5.35 -9.97 -6.70
N THR A 196 -4.38 -10.86 -6.58
CA THR A 196 -3.54 -11.38 -7.67
C THR A 196 -3.78 -12.88 -7.85
N ALA A 197 -3.50 -13.42 -9.03
CA ALA A 197 -3.71 -14.85 -9.29
C ALA A 197 -2.91 -15.72 -8.30
N ASP A 198 -1.66 -15.38 -8.05
CA ASP A 198 -0.76 -16.14 -7.16
C ASP A 198 -1.25 -16.12 -5.71
N ASN A 199 -1.65 -14.94 -5.20
CA ASN A 199 -2.18 -14.83 -3.84
C ASN A 199 -3.50 -15.58 -3.67
N VAL A 200 -4.40 -15.49 -4.64
CA VAL A 200 -5.70 -16.19 -4.61
C VAL A 200 -5.49 -17.71 -4.60
N ILE A 201 -4.51 -18.23 -5.36
CA ILE A 201 -4.13 -19.65 -5.36
C ILE A 201 -3.54 -20.05 -3.99
N ALA A 202 -2.61 -19.28 -3.47
CA ALA A 202 -1.97 -19.54 -2.18
C ALA A 202 -2.98 -19.56 -1.03
N MET A 203 -3.99 -18.68 -1.10
CA MET A 203 -5.02 -18.55 -0.06
C MET A 203 -6.26 -19.41 -0.26
N LYS A 204 -6.28 -20.31 -1.24
CA LYS A 204 -7.49 -21.13 -1.54
C LYS A 204 -8.01 -21.95 -0.36
N GLN A 205 -7.15 -22.29 0.61
CA GLN A 205 -7.49 -23.04 1.82
C GLN A 205 -8.01 -22.16 2.97
N LEU A 206 -7.93 -20.85 2.83
CA LEU A 206 -8.43 -19.88 3.80
C LEU A 206 -9.74 -19.28 3.28
N LYS A 207 -10.61 -18.89 4.19
CA LYS A 207 -11.76 -18.03 3.85
C LYS A 207 -11.25 -16.60 3.71
N TRP A 208 -11.49 -15.98 2.58
CA TRP A 208 -11.04 -14.61 2.36
C TRP A 208 -12.08 -13.72 1.72
N LEU A 209 -11.93 -12.42 1.96
CA LEU A 209 -12.71 -11.33 1.38
C LEU A 209 -11.77 -10.22 0.98
N THR A 210 -11.83 -9.77 -0.26
CA THR A 210 -10.98 -8.68 -0.76
C THR A 210 -11.69 -7.87 -1.84
N ARG A 211 -11.12 -6.71 -2.17
CA ARG A 211 -11.62 -5.87 -3.26
C ARG A 211 -10.99 -6.25 -4.58
N VAL A 212 -11.81 -6.41 -5.62
CA VAL A 212 -11.34 -6.67 -6.99
C VAL A 212 -10.84 -5.36 -7.64
N PRO A 213 -9.61 -5.33 -8.18
CA PRO A 213 -9.12 -4.18 -8.91
C PRO A 213 -9.93 -3.94 -10.20
N LEU A 214 -10.42 -2.73 -10.41
CA LEU A 214 -11.15 -2.37 -11.65
C LEU A 214 -10.22 -2.23 -12.89
N THR A 215 -8.94 -2.57 -12.75
CA THR A 215 -8.02 -2.72 -13.89
C THR A 215 -8.28 -4.00 -14.67
N LEU A 216 -8.85 -5.02 -14.03
CA LEU A 216 -9.19 -6.30 -14.67
C LEU A 216 -10.31 -6.13 -15.70
N ALA A 217 -10.12 -6.72 -16.89
CA ALA A 217 -11.10 -6.66 -17.97
C ALA A 217 -12.45 -7.26 -17.55
N GLN A 218 -12.43 -8.43 -16.89
CA GLN A 218 -13.62 -9.11 -16.39
C GLN A 218 -14.40 -8.25 -15.38
N ALA A 219 -13.71 -7.54 -14.49
CA ALA A 219 -14.37 -6.64 -13.54
C ALA A 219 -15.09 -5.48 -14.25
N LYS A 220 -14.45 -4.92 -15.27
CA LYS A 220 -15.07 -3.86 -16.10
C LYS A 220 -16.31 -4.36 -16.83
N GLN A 221 -16.22 -5.56 -17.40
CA GLN A 221 -17.32 -6.18 -18.13
C GLN A 221 -18.52 -6.44 -17.23
N VAL A 222 -18.31 -7.02 -16.04
CA VAL A 222 -19.39 -7.28 -15.07
C VAL A 222 -20.09 -6.00 -14.65
N LEU A 223 -19.37 -4.90 -14.43
CA LEU A 223 -19.98 -3.61 -14.08
C LEU A 223 -20.85 -3.04 -15.21
N TRP A 224 -20.51 -3.33 -16.45
CA TRP A 224 -21.27 -2.92 -17.63
C TRP A 224 -22.54 -3.77 -17.83
N GLU A 225 -22.44 -5.09 -17.65
CA GLU A 225 -23.49 -6.06 -17.94
C GLU A 225 -24.59 -6.12 -16.89
N ILE A 226 -24.38 -5.56 -15.69
CA ILE A 226 -25.30 -5.71 -14.57
C ILE A 226 -26.63 -4.99 -14.84
N GLN A 227 -27.73 -5.74 -14.74
CA GLN A 227 -29.06 -5.23 -15.02
C GLN A 227 -29.72 -4.57 -13.78
N ALA A 228 -30.64 -3.67 -14.01
CA ALA A 228 -31.33 -2.94 -12.94
C ALA A 228 -32.08 -3.86 -11.95
N ASN A 229 -32.63 -4.98 -12.43
CA ASN A 229 -33.38 -5.97 -11.63
C ASN A 229 -32.50 -6.87 -10.76
N GLU A 230 -31.18 -6.87 -10.93
CA GLU A 230 -30.25 -7.69 -10.16
C GLU A 230 -29.82 -7.05 -8.84
N TRP A 231 -30.03 -5.75 -8.74
CA TRP A 231 -29.70 -5.01 -7.54
C TRP A 231 -30.66 -5.29 -6.40
N ARG A 232 -30.12 -5.66 -5.24
CA ARG A 232 -30.84 -5.78 -3.98
C ARG A 232 -30.42 -4.66 -3.03
N THR A 233 -31.37 -4.08 -2.32
CA THR A 233 -31.06 -3.10 -1.28
C THR A 233 -30.38 -3.80 -0.12
N SER A 234 -29.24 -3.27 0.31
CA SER A 234 -28.51 -3.75 1.48
C SER A 234 -29.18 -3.26 2.75
N SER A 235 -29.01 -3.98 3.86
CA SER A 235 -29.35 -3.52 5.22
C SER A 235 -28.53 -2.28 5.62
N HIS A 236 -27.38 -2.08 5.00
CA HIS A 236 -26.57 -0.87 5.16
C HIS A 236 -27.16 0.27 4.32
N LYS A 237 -27.57 1.36 4.99
CA LYS A 237 -28.18 2.52 4.34
C LYS A 237 -27.28 3.11 3.23
N GLY A 238 -27.87 3.34 2.06
CA GLY A 238 -27.17 3.94 0.91
C GLY A 238 -26.34 2.95 0.10
N TYR A 239 -26.53 1.64 0.31
CA TYR A 239 -25.87 0.58 -0.46
C TYR A 239 -26.87 -0.31 -1.18
N ARG A 240 -26.50 -0.72 -2.40
CA ARG A 240 -27.15 -1.79 -3.17
C ARG A 240 -26.11 -2.80 -3.56
N ILE A 241 -26.47 -4.08 -3.59
CA ILE A 241 -25.55 -5.18 -3.88
C ILE A 241 -26.17 -6.08 -4.95
N ALA A 242 -25.36 -6.46 -5.91
CA ALA A 242 -25.69 -7.52 -6.85
C ALA A 242 -24.62 -8.61 -6.77
N GLU A 243 -24.96 -9.84 -7.11
CA GLU A 243 -24.06 -10.99 -6.93
C GLU A 243 -23.83 -11.70 -8.26
N ARG A 244 -22.57 -12.14 -8.48
CA ARG A 244 -22.14 -12.95 -9.62
C ARG A 244 -21.18 -14.04 -9.17
N ARG A 245 -21.25 -15.19 -9.81
CA ARG A 245 -20.18 -16.19 -9.74
C ARG A 245 -19.08 -15.81 -10.71
N SER A 246 -17.85 -16.03 -10.29
CA SER A 246 -16.65 -15.73 -11.08
C SER A 246 -15.59 -16.78 -10.81
N HIS A 247 -14.64 -16.87 -11.71
CA HIS A 247 -13.49 -17.76 -11.58
C HIS A 247 -12.22 -16.98 -11.91
N TYR A 248 -11.29 -16.93 -10.97
CA TYR A 248 -10.01 -16.22 -11.15
C TYR A 248 -8.91 -16.94 -10.38
N GLY A 249 -7.71 -17.05 -11.00
CA GLY A 249 -6.59 -17.76 -10.38
C GLY A 249 -6.88 -19.23 -10.08
N GLY A 250 -7.73 -19.91 -10.87
CA GLY A 250 -8.12 -21.31 -10.63
C GLY A 250 -9.04 -21.51 -9.42
N VAL A 251 -9.60 -20.42 -8.83
CA VAL A 251 -10.49 -20.47 -7.66
C VAL A 251 -11.86 -19.93 -8.04
N GLU A 252 -12.91 -20.72 -7.73
CA GLU A 252 -14.29 -20.26 -7.84
C GLU A 252 -14.59 -19.24 -6.75
N GLN A 253 -15.29 -18.17 -7.10
CA GLN A 253 -15.50 -17.02 -6.26
C GLN A 253 -16.94 -16.50 -6.38
N ARG A 254 -17.38 -15.85 -5.33
CA ARG A 254 -18.55 -15.01 -5.27
C ARG A 254 -18.12 -13.55 -5.38
N TRP A 255 -18.58 -12.85 -6.43
CA TRP A 255 -18.37 -11.43 -6.60
C TRP A 255 -19.60 -10.68 -6.15
N LEU A 256 -19.41 -9.78 -5.21
CA LEU A 256 -20.42 -8.87 -4.69
C LEU A 256 -20.17 -7.50 -5.32
N ILE A 257 -21.01 -7.13 -6.25
CA ILE A 257 -20.96 -5.82 -6.90
C ILE A 257 -21.72 -4.86 -5.99
N VAL A 258 -21.00 -3.92 -5.41
CA VAL A 258 -21.52 -2.97 -4.43
C VAL A 258 -21.64 -1.59 -5.07
N GLU A 259 -22.81 -0.97 -4.96
CA GLU A 259 -23.01 0.44 -5.31
C GLU A 259 -23.25 1.24 -4.03
N SER A 260 -22.48 2.30 -3.83
CA SER A 260 -22.59 3.24 -2.72
C SER A 260 -23.06 4.60 -3.21
N GLU A 261 -24.15 5.09 -2.68
CA GLU A 261 -24.71 6.39 -3.06
C GLU A 261 -23.78 7.56 -2.69
N GLN A 262 -23.21 7.52 -1.50
CA GLN A 262 -22.25 8.53 -1.06
C GLN A 262 -21.00 8.57 -1.96
N ARG A 263 -20.44 7.39 -2.28
CA ARG A 263 -19.29 7.28 -3.16
C ARG A 263 -19.63 7.72 -4.59
N LYS A 264 -20.85 7.41 -5.06
CA LYS A 264 -21.33 7.82 -6.38
C LYS A 264 -21.28 9.33 -6.57
N GLN A 265 -21.70 10.09 -5.58
CA GLN A 265 -21.63 11.55 -5.63
C GLN A 265 -20.19 12.06 -5.69
N ALA A 266 -19.31 11.52 -4.85
CA ALA A 266 -17.91 11.91 -4.83
C ALA A 266 -17.18 11.54 -6.14
N ASP A 267 -17.38 10.31 -6.63
CA ASP A 267 -16.75 9.82 -7.86
C ASP A 267 -17.26 10.60 -9.09
N MET A 268 -18.56 10.97 -9.12
CA MET A 268 -19.14 11.81 -10.17
C MET A 268 -18.48 13.19 -10.22
N GLN A 269 -18.32 13.84 -9.07
CA GLN A 269 -17.63 15.13 -9.00
C GLN A 269 -16.18 15.02 -9.48
N GLN A 270 -15.49 13.94 -9.12
CA GLN A 270 -14.13 13.71 -9.58
C GLN A 270 -14.06 13.45 -11.09
N LEU A 271 -15.04 12.71 -11.65
CA LEU A 271 -15.12 12.47 -13.09
C LEU A 271 -15.31 13.78 -13.85
N HIS A 272 -16.25 14.62 -13.43
CA HIS A 272 -16.46 15.94 -14.05
C HIS A 272 -15.18 16.79 -13.99
N LYS A 273 -14.51 16.87 -12.83
CA LYS A 273 -13.22 17.58 -12.72
C LYS A 273 -12.14 17.07 -13.67
N ARG A 274 -12.08 15.74 -13.93
CA ARG A 274 -11.12 15.16 -14.87
C ARG A 274 -11.46 15.54 -16.31
N ILE A 275 -12.74 15.48 -16.68
CA ILE A 275 -13.23 15.91 -18.01
C ILE A 275 -12.90 17.39 -18.25
N ASP A 276 -13.24 18.26 -17.32
CA ASP A 276 -12.97 19.71 -17.42
C ASP A 276 -11.47 20.02 -17.49
N LYS A 277 -10.67 19.33 -16.68
CA LYS A 277 -9.21 19.47 -16.70
C LYS A 277 -8.61 19.03 -18.03
N GLU A 278 -9.09 17.91 -18.59
CA GLU A 278 -8.64 17.47 -19.91
C GLU A 278 -9.05 18.48 -20.99
N HIS A 279 -10.32 18.93 -21.00
CA HIS A 279 -10.80 19.94 -21.93
C HIS A 279 -9.92 21.19 -21.91
N SER A 280 -9.68 21.76 -20.72
CA SER A 280 -8.89 22.98 -20.56
C SER A 280 -7.45 22.80 -21.06
N SER A 281 -6.79 21.72 -20.65
CA SER A 281 -5.41 21.43 -21.04
C SER A 281 -5.27 21.14 -22.54
N LYS A 282 -6.18 20.32 -23.08
CA LYS A 282 -6.12 19.87 -24.48
C LYS A 282 -6.58 20.96 -25.47
N SER A 283 -7.49 21.84 -25.06
CA SER A 283 -7.87 23.00 -25.86
C SER A 283 -6.68 23.94 -26.15
N VAL A 284 -5.79 24.13 -25.16
CA VAL A 284 -4.55 24.89 -25.36
C VAL A 284 -3.62 24.19 -26.34
N LYS A 285 -3.42 22.88 -26.18
CA LYS A 285 -2.57 22.09 -27.07
C LYS A 285 -3.13 22.00 -28.48
N LEU A 286 -4.46 21.90 -28.64
CA LEU A 286 -5.10 21.94 -29.95
C LEU A 286 -4.87 23.26 -30.65
N ARG A 287 -4.97 24.39 -29.94
CA ARG A 287 -4.65 25.73 -30.52
C ARG A 287 -3.17 25.80 -30.98
N GLN A 288 -2.24 25.20 -30.20
CA GLN A 288 -0.84 25.13 -30.60
C GLN A 288 -0.65 24.28 -31.85
N LEU A 289 -1.34 23.11 -31.94
CA LEU A 289 -1.32 22.24 -33.10
C LEU A 289 -1.90 22.96 -34.34
N SER A 290 -3.00 23.69 -34.18
CA SER A 290 -3.64 24.45 -35.27
C SER A 290 -2.78 25.63 -35.79
N ALA A 291 -1.90 26.17 -34.94
CA ALA A 291 -0.94 27.18 -35.31
C ALA A 291 0.33 26.61 -35.96
N GLN A 292 0.53 25.30 -35.86
CA GLN A 292 1.69 24.62 -36.46
C GLN A 292 1.51 24.48 -37.98
N VAL A 293 2.60 24.75 -38.71
CA VAL A 293 2.64 24.64 -40.15
C VAL A 293 3.42 23.39 -40.55
N PHE A 294 2.84 22.58 -41.41
CA PHE A 294 3.43 21.30 -41.89
C PHE A 294 3.84 21.43 -43.37
N ALA A 295 4.92 20.77 -43.72
CA ALA A 295 5.45 20.79 -45.07
C ALA A 295 4.63 19.95 -46.07
N CYS A 296 3.91 18.92 -45.56
CA CYS A 296 3.05 18.07 -46.35
C CYS A 296 1.78 17.69 -45.57
N GLU A 297 0.73 17.29 -46.28
CA GLU A 297 -0.54 16.87 -45.70
C GLU A 297 -0.42 15.60 -44.80
N PRO A 298 0.36 14.56 -45.21
CA PRO A 298 0.56 13.39 -44.31
C PRO A 298 1.12 13.71 -42.96
N ASP A 299 2.06 14.69 -42.83
CA ASP A 299 2.63 15.11 -41.55
C ASP A 299 1.56 15.78 -40.67
N ALA A 300 0.74 16.63 -41.26
CA ALA A 300 -0.40 17.26 -40.57
C ALA A 300 -1.41 16.21 -40.10
N HIS A 301 -1.70 15.21 -40.93
CA HIS A 301 -2.59 14.11 -40.58
C HIS A 301 -2.03 13.26 -39.41
N TRP A 302 -0.76 12.93 -39.49
CA TRP A 302 -0.08 12.18 -38.43
C TRP A 302 -0.06 12.91 -37.07
N ALA A 303 0.17 14.23 -37.11
CA ALA A 303 0.12 15.08 -35.93
C ALA A 303 -1.29 15.11 -35.30
N ALA A 304 -2.34 15.18 -36.10
CA ALA A 304 -3.72 15.12 -35.64
C ALA A 304 -4.05 13.76 -34.99
N ILE A 305 -3.68 12.64 -35.62
CA ILE A 305 -3.87 11.30 -35.05
C ILE A 305 -3.17 11.17 -33.71
N LYS A 306 -1.89 11.58 -33.64
CA LYS A 306 -1.11 11.54 -32.39
C LYS A 306 -1.74 12.38 -31.29
N PHE A 307 -2.31 13.53 -31.64
CA PHE A 307 -3.03 14.36 -30.71
C PHE A 307 -4.31 13.66 -30.23
N GLU A 308 -5.11 13.10 -31.12
CA GLU A 308 -6.34 12.38 -30.79
C GLU A 308 -6.09 11.17 -29.90
N GLN A 309 -5.05 10.38 -30.15
CA GLN A 309 -4.62 9.27 -29.27
C GLN A 309 -4.26 9.71 -27.84
N SER A 310 -3.93 10.99 -27.65
CA SER A 310 -3.65 11.56 -26.34
C SER A 310 -4.90 11.98 -25.57
N LEU A 311 -6.10 11.90 -26.20
CA LEU A 311 -7.39 12.25 -25.59
C LEU A 311 -7.99 11.03 -24.91
N LYS A 312 -8.61 11.21 -23.75
CA LYS A 312 -9.34 10.16 -23.05
C LYS A 312 -10.86 10.41 -23.10
N TYR A 313 -11.29 11.57 -22.68
CA TYR A 313 -12.71 11.95 -22.55
C TYR A 313 -13.23 12.78 -23.72
N HIS A 314 -12.35 13.17 -24.63
CA HIS A 314 -12.68 14.00 -25.78
C HIS A 314 -12.25 13.32 -27.09
N ARG A 315 -12.77 13.81 -28.19
CA ARG A 315 -12.40 13.44 -29.56
C ARG A 315 -12.31 14.67 -30.43
N LEU A 316 -11.61 14.57 -31.55
CA LEU A 316 -11.61 15.61 -32.56
C LEU A 316 -12.88 15.51 -33.42
N ALA A 317 -13.51 16.65 -33.63
CA ALA A 317 -14.61 16.82 -34.58
C ALA A 317 -14.22 17.89 -35.61
N GLU A 318 -14.88 17.82 -36.78
CA GLU A 318 -14.67 18.77 -37.87
C GLU A 318 -13.21 18.89 -38.32
N LEU A 319 -12.47 17.78 -38.30
CA LEU A 319 -11.06 17.73 -38.68
C LEU A 319 -10.90 18.11 -40.14
N LYS A 320 -10.11 19.18 -40.39
CA LYS A 320 -9.81 19.67 -41.76
C LYS A 320 -8.31 19.96 -41.82
N PHE A 321 -7.76 19.70 -43.02
CA PHE A 321 -6.38 20.03 -43.36
C PHE A 321 -6.42 21.19 -44.35
N ILE A 322 -5.96 22.36 -43.93
CA ILE A 322 -6.02 23.58 -44.72
C ILE A 322 -4.69 23.74 -45.44
N ALA A 323 -4.75 23.67 -46.78
CA ALA A 323 -3.61 23.96 -47.63
C ALA A 323 -3.45 25.48 -47.79
N GLN A 324 -2.28 25.99 -47.54
CA GLN A 324 -1.91 27.38 -47.69
C GLN A 324 -0.82 27.51 -48.76
N PRO A 325 -1.18 28.02 -49.96
CA PRO A 325 -0.20 28.23 -51.00
C PRO A 325 0.65 29.46 -50.74
N HIS A 326 1.95 29.34 -50.94
CA HIS A 326 2.92 30.41 -50.82
C HIS A 326 3.50 30.77 -52.21
N TYR A 327 3.62 32.04 -52.50
CA TYR A 327 4.13 32.57 -53.76
C TYR A 327 5.35 33.48 -53.47
N ASP A 328 6.36 33.48 -54.38
CA ASP A 328 7.57 34.24 -54.19
C ASP A 328 7.39 35.76 -54.33
N LYS A 329 6.35 36.18 -55.10
CA LYS A 329 6.06 37.59 -55.31
C LYS A 329 4.98 38.10 -54.38
N ALA A 330 5.22 39.25 -53.78
CA ALA A 330 4.21 39.95 -53.00
C ALA A 330 3.11 40.49 -53.92
N GLY A 331 1.83 40.20 -53.61
CA GLY A 331 0.67 40.66 -54.33
C GLY A 331 -0.33 39.55 -54.63
N ARG A 332 -1.37 39.89 -55.45
CA ARG A 332 -2.38 38.88 -55.85
C ARG A 332 -1.78 37.98 -56.94
N PRO A 333 -1.74 36.64 -56.78
CA PRO A 333 -1.21 35.72 -57.78
C PRO A 333 -1.97 35.84 -59.08
N ARG A 334 -1.27 35.60 -60.23
CA ARG A 334 -1.90 35.51 -61.54
C ARG A 334 -2.73 34.23 -61.67
N GLN A 335 -3.71 34.21 -62.56
CA GLN A 335 -4.67 33.10 -62.70
C GLN A 335 -3.99 31.74 -63.01
N ASP A 336 -2.78 31.75 -63.64
CA ASP A 336 -2.00 30.57 -64.00
C ASP A 336 -0.71 30.41 -63.20
N GLU A 337 -0.53 31.17 -62.11
CA GLU A 337 0.70 31.14 -61.28
C GLU A 337 0.64 29.96 -60.31
N GLN A 338 1.57 29.05 -60.46
CA GLN A 338 1.72 27.87 -59.55
C GLN A 338 2.38 28.33 -58.23
N PRO A 339 1.88 27.87 -57.06
CA PRO A 339 2.49 28.18 -55.80
C PRO A 339 3.89 27.56 -55.72
N THR A 340 4.87 28.30 -55.20
CA THR A 340 6.24 27.83 -54.99
C THR A 340 6.30 26.78 -53.89
N ARG A 341 5.41 26.89 -52.90
CA ARG A 341 5.32 25.99 -51.78
C ARG A 341 3.88 25.93 -51.28
N ILE A 342 3.43 24.76 -50.90
CA ILE A 342 2.14 24.56 -50.21
C ILE A 342 2.47 24.07 -48.79
N THR A 343 1.88 24.72 -47.81
CA THR A 343 1.95 24.28 -46.41
C THR A 343 0.56 23.91 -45.92
N TYR A 344 0.55 23.10 -44.88
CA TYR A 344 -0.71 22.57 -44.34
C TYR A 344 -0.82 22.93 -42.86
N SER A 345 -2.05 23.19 -42.41
CA SER A 345 -2.38 23.38 -41.00
C SER A 345 -3.58 22.52 -40.60
N VAL A 346 -3.64 22.14 -39.33
CA VAL A 346 -4.74 21.34 -38.78
C VAL A 346 -5.79 22.25 -38.19
N GLN A 347 -7.04 22.09 -38.60
CA GLN A 347 -8.19 22.73 -37.97
C GLN A 347 -9.13 21.64 -37.44
N ALA A 348 -9.49 21.69 -36.16
CA ALA A 348 -10.42 20.76 -35.54
C ALA A 348 -11.09 21.41 -34.33
N THR A 349 -12.22 20.85 -33.91
CA THR A 349 -12.89 21.19 -32.66
C THR A 349 -12.77 20.04 -31.67
N LEU A 350 -12.58 20.38 -30.38
CA LEU A 350 -12.52 19.41 -29.30
C LEU A 350 -13.93 19.20 -28.75
N VAL A 351 -14.48 18.00 -28.89
CA VAL A 351 -15.80 17.64 -28.38
C VAL A 351 -15.72 16.48 -27.40
N SER A 352 -16.66 16.42 -26.46
CA SER A 352 -16.74 15.30 -25.52
C SER A 352 -16.96 13.97 -26.26
N ASN A 353 -16.38 12.89 -25.76
CA ASN A 353 -16.60 11.53 -26.24
C ASN A 353 -17.65 10.83 -25.35
N PRO A 354 -18.93 10.82 -25.74
CA PRO A 354 -20.00 10.31 -24.89
C PRO A 354 -19.85 8.82 -24.57
N GLU A 355 -19.35 8.03 -25.50
CA GLU A 355 -19.19 6.58 -25.33
C GLU A 355 -18.21 6.26 -24.17
N VAL A 356 -17.06 6.94 -24.15
CA VAL A 356 -16.07 6.74 -23.09
C VAL A 356 -16.58 7.29 -21.75
N ILE A 357 -17.27 8.42 -21.77
CA ILE A 357 -17.84 9.02 -20.54
C ILE A 357 -18.92 8.09 -19.98
N GLU A 358 -19.79 7.51 -20.80
CA GLU A 358 -20.81 6.57 -20.37
C GLU A 358 -20.21 5.32 -19.72
N VAL A 359 -19.16 4.74 -20.32
CA VAL A 359 -18.42 3.62 -19.72
C VAL A 359 -17.84 3.99 -18.35
N GLU A 360 -17.27 5.18 -18.20
CA GLU A 360 -16.77 5.63 -16.89
C GLU A 360 -17.92 5.85 -15.89
N MET A 361 -19.07 6.34 -16.34
CA MET A 361 -20.26 6.54 -15.50
C MET A 361 -20.81 5.23 -14.92
N THR A 362 -20.69 4.10 -15.64
CA THR A 362 -21.11 2.78 -15.10
C THR A 362 -20.30 2.34 -13.89
N ARG A 363 -19.10 2.90 -13.70
CA ARG A 363 -18.17 2.57 -12.59
C ARG A 363 -18.33 3.49 -11.39
N VAL A 364 -18.99 4.64 -11.58
CA VAL A 364 -19.16 5.67 -10.55
C VAL A 364 -19.93 5.09 -9.36
N GLY A 365 -19.34 5.19 -8.18
CA GLY A 365 -19.92 4.69 -6.94
C GLY A 365 -19.90 3.17 -6.78
N ARG A 366 -19.32 2.42 -7.72
CA ARG A 366 -19.32 0.96 -7.71
C ARG A 366 -17.95 0.38 -7.42
N PHE A 367 -17.92 -0.73 -6.70
CA PHE A 367 -16.76 -1.57 -6.49
C PHE A 367 -17.19 -3.03 -6.37
N ILE A 368 -16.24 -3.94 -6.50
CA ILE A 368 -16.49 -5.36 -6.43
C ILE A 368 -15.72 -5.93 -5.26
N LEU A 369 -16.40 -6.67 -4.40
CA LEU A 369 -15.78 -7.53 -3.40
C LEU A 369 -15.80 -8.97 -3.92
N ALA A 370 -14.72 -9.70 -3.70
CA ALA A 370 -14.62 -11.11 -4.03
C ALA A 370 -14.34 -11.93 -2.78
N THR A 371 -14.96 -13.11 -2.72
CA THR A 371 -14.73 -14.09 -1.64
C THR A 371 -14.79 -15.50 -2.21
N ASN A 372 -14.02 -16.42 -1.63
CA ASN A 372 -14.14 -17.85 -1.92
C ASN A 372 -15.17 -18.57 -1.03
N VAL A 373 -15.81 -17.85 -0.09
CA VAL A 373 -16.96 -18.36 0.67
C VAL A 373 -18.18 -18.32 -0.24
N LEU A 374 -18.51 -19.47 -0.83
CA LEU A 374 -19.54 -19.59 -1.85
C LEU A 374 -20.95 -19.66 -1.26
N ASP A 375 -21.07 -20.10 -0.02
CA ASP A 375 -22.34 -20.21 0.69
C ASP A 375 -22.75 -18.87 1.31
N ALA A 376 -23.89 -18.34 0.88
CA ALA A 376 -24.44 -17.10 1.41
C ALA A 376 -24.98 -17.24 2.85
N THR A 377 -25.20 -18.46 3.33
CA THR A 377 -25.59 -18.69 4.73
C THR A 377 -24.41 -18.57 5.69
N GLU A 378 -23.20 -18.87 5.21
CA GLU A 378 -21.96 -18.73 5.96
C GLU A 378 -21.46 -17.27 5.98
N LEU A 379 -21.52 -16.60 4.83
CA LEU A 379 -21.17 -15.19 4.69
C LEU A 379 -22.23 -14.47 3.84
N SER A 380 -23.15 -13.78 4.48
CA SER A 380 -24.16 -13.01 3.76
C SER A 380 -23.53 -11.84 3.00
N THR A 381 -24.25 -11.30 2.00
CA THR A 381 -23.77 -10.13 1.25
C THR A 381 -23.60 -8.89 2.13
N ASP A 382 -24.47 -8.73 3.10
CA ASP A 382 -24.44 -7.61 4.05
C ASP A 382 -23.30 -7.79 5.06
N ASP A 383 -23.05 -9.01 5.55
CA ASP A 383 -21.93 -9.30 6.43
C ASP A 383 -20.60 -9.09 5.72
N ALA A 384 -20.47 -9.54 4.47
CA ALA A 384 -19.27 -9.30 3.67
C ALA A 384 -19.00 -7.78 3.48
N LEU A 385 -20.06 -6.99 3.24
CA LEU A 385 -19.91 -5.54 3.14
C LEU A 385 -19.50 -4.91 4.47
N ARG A 386 -20.06 -5.39 5.60
CA ARG A 386 -19.70 -4.93 6.94
C ARG A 386 -18.22 -5.22 7.22
N GLU A 387 -17.81 -6.48 7.10
CA GLU A 387 -16.44 -6.92 7.35
C GLU A 387 -15.42 -6.13 6.51
N TYR A 388 -15.74 -5.88 5.24
CA TYR A 388 -14.86 -5.06 4.40
C TYR A 388 -14.79 -3.59 4.84
N LYS A 389 -15.89 -3.02 5.32
CA LYS A 389 -15.91 -1.63 5.81
C LYS A 389 -15.18 -1.47 7.13
N ASP A 390 -15.24 -2.48 7.98
CA ASP A 390 -14.56 -2.48 9.28
C ASP A 390 -13.04 -2.48 9.15
N GLN A 391 -12.49 -2.90 7.99
CA GLN A 391 -11.06 -2.73 7.66
C GLN A 391 -10.56 -1.27 7.74
N GLN A 392 -11.45 -0.27 7.59
CA GLN A 392 -11.06 1.15 7.71
C GLN A 392 -10.56 1.53 9.11
N SER A 393 -10.80 0.72 10.12
CA SER A 393 -10.27 0.94 11.47
C SER A 393 -8.76 0.75 11.53
N ASN A 394 -8.20 -0.21 10.78
CA ASN A 394 -6.75 -0.42 10.68
C ASN A 394 -6.05 0.80 10.10
N GLU A 395 -6.63 1.47 9.09
CA GLU A 395 -6.08 2.71 8.54
C GLU A 395 -5.96 3.81 9.61
N ARG A 396 -6.90 3.85 10.57
CA ARG A 396 -6.83 4.78 11.72
C ARG A 396 -5.68 4.42 12.67
N GLY A 397 -5.45 3.14 12.90
CA GLY A 397 -4.32 2.63 13.68
C GLY A 397 -2.98 3.05 13.07
N PHE A 398 -2.80 2.88 11.77
CA PHE A 398 -1.59 3.35 11.09
C PHE A 398 -1.44 4.88 11.10
N ARG A 399 -2.53 5.63 10.98
CA ARG A 399 -2.50 7.09 11.10
C ARG A 399 -2.00 7.52 12.46
N PHE A 400 -2.45 6.86 13.52
CA PHE A 400 -1.98 7.09 14.88
C PHE A 400 -0.47 6.76 15.01
N LEU A 401 -0.02 5.62 14.48
CA LEU A 401 1.38 5.23 14.51
C LEU A 401 2.29 6.22 13.74
N LYS A 402 1.77 6.84 12.68
CA LYS A 402 2.48 7.84 11.87
C LYS A 402 2.44 9.26 12.45
N ASP A 403 1.68 9.48 13.53
CA ASP A 403 1.61 10.80 14.18
C ASP A 403 3.00 11.20 14.70
N PRO A 404 3.49 12.42 14.42
CA PRO A 404 4.79 12.89 14.86
C PRO A 404 5.02 12.83 16.38
N LEU A 405 3.94 12.77 17.17
CA LEU A 405 4.04 12.58 18.63
C LEU A 405 4.50 11.16 19.01
N PHE A 406 4.25 10.17 18.13
CA PHE A 406 4.58 8.77 18.39
C PHE A 406 5.70 8.25 17.48
N PHE A 407 5.86 8.83 16.31
CA PHE A 407 6.84 8.43 15.32
C PHE A 407 7.95 9.48 15.18
N THR A 408 9.14 9.16 15.63
CA THR A 408 10.34 9.95 15.34
C THR A 408 10.80 9.67 13.91
N LYS A 409 10.73 10.66 13.05
CA LYS A 409 11.20 10.56 11.65
C LYS A 409 12.71 10.37 11.54
N GLU A 410 13.46 10.73 12.55
CA GLU A 410 14.91 10.54 12.67
C GLU A 410 15.17 9.30 13.51
N CYS A 411 15.23 8.16 12.87
CA CYS A 411 15.72 6.94 13.50
C CYS A 411 17.19 6.78 13.14
N VAL A 412 18.08 7.05 14.09
CA VAL A 412 19.50 6.72 13.94
C VAL A 412 19.66 5.23 14.24
N CYS A 413 19.32 4.39 13.29
CA CYS A 413 19.57 2.95 13.36
C CYS A 413 21.00 2.69 12.89
N GLN A 414 21.90 2.41 13.80
CA GLN A 414 23.15 1.75 13.44
C GLN A 414 22.89 0.26 13.36
N ILE A 415 23.29 -0.34 12.23
CA ILE A 415 23.34 -1.79 12.03
C ILE A 415 24.32 -2.32 13.09
N PRO A 416 24.04 -3.41 13.81
CA PRO A 416 25.00 -4.00 14.74
C PRO A 416 26.22 -4.49 13.95
N GLN A 417 27.24 -3.68 13.91
CA GLN A 417 28.56 -4.19 13.59
C GLN A 417 28.98 -5.06 14.78
N THR A 418 29.24 -6.32 14.49
CA THR A 418 29.84 -7.29 15.37
C THR A 418 30.73 -6.66 16.44
N SER A 419 30.41 -6.96 17.70
CA SER A 419 31.14 -6.62 18.89
C SER A 419 32.64 -6.98 18.79
N ARG A 420 33.46 -6.10 18.24
CA ARG A 420 34.92 -6.08 18.42
C ARG A 420 35.41 -4.65 18.23
N SER A 421 35.40 -3.91 19.29
CA SER A 421 36.29 -2.84 19.73
C SER A 421 35.50 -1.73 20.43
N PHE A 422 35.26 -1.90 21.70
CA PHE A 422 35.06 -0.76 22.63
C PHE A 422 36.42 -0.09 22.81
N GLY A 423 36.60 1.01 22.12
CA GLY A 423 37.67 1.95 22.26
C GLY A 423 37.20 3.31 21.82
N ASN A 424 36.84 4.15 22.79
CA ASN A 424 36.67 5.60 22.73
C ASN A 424 35.95 6.22 21.55
N GLY A 425 34.70 6.66 21.76
CA GLY A 425 34.03 7.68 20.95
C GLY A 425 32.55 7.45 20.80
N ASN A 426 31.75 8.29 21.41
CA ASN A 426 30.32 8.57 21.22
C ASN A 426 29.46 7.39 20.76
N GLY A 427 29.00 6.60 21.71
CA GLY A 427 28.12 5.45 21.46
C GLY A 427 26.72 5.86 21.04
N THR A 428 26.39 5.63 19.81
CA THR A 428 25.01 5.58 19.32
C THR A 428 24.46 4.17 19.55
N VAL A 429 23.40 4.08 20.36
CA VAL A 429 22.73 2.83 20.71
C VAL A 429 21.94 2.29 19.51
N PRO A 430 22.04 1.01 19.17
CA PRO A 430 21.20 0.43 18.13
C PRO A 430 19.75 0.44 18.58
N THR A 431 18.93 1.27 17.98
CA THR A 431 17.49 1.32 18.25
C THR A 431 16.81 0.28 17.37
N GLY A 432 16.55 -0.90 17.93
CA GLY A 432 15.61 -1.84 17.32
C GLY A 432 14.26 -1.14 17.15
N LEU A 433 13.69 -1.25 15.96
CA LEU A 433 12.39 -0.67 15.62
C LEU A 433 11.29 -1.24 16.51
N PHE A 434 10.86 -0.47 17.50
CA PHE A 434 9.82 -0.83 18.48
C PHE A 434 8.48 -0.26 18.10
N PHE A 435 7.78 -0.86 17.15
CA PHE A 435 6.43 -0.43 16.78
C PHE A 435 5.31 -1.35 17.30
N GLY A 436 5.67 -2.56 17.74
CA GLY A 436 4.67 -3.56 18.08
C GLY A 436 3.93 -3.38 19.38
N SER A 437 4.47 -2.65 20.32
CA SER A 437 3.88 -2.58 21.65
C SER A 437 2.93 -1.40 21.87
N THR A 438 2.93 -0.37 20.99
CA THR A 438 2.08 0.83 21.14
C THR A 438 0.61 0.53 20.94
N SER A 439 0.26 -0.30 19.96
CA SER A 439 -1.15 -0.62 19.69
C SER A 439 -1.75 -1.58 20.73
N VAL A 440 -0.98 -2.52 21.26
CA VAL A 440 -1.48 -3.41 22.34
C VAL A 440 -1.70 -2.66 23.63
N ALA A 441 -0.81 -1.74 23.99
CA ALA A 441 -0.97 -0.94 25.21
C ALA A 441 -2.10 0.09 25.12
N SER A 442 -2.36 0.69 23.95
CA SER A 442 -3.45 1.64 23.79
C SER A 442 -4.83 0.97 23.80
N VAL A 443 -4.94 -0.27 23.32
CA VAL A 443 -6.18 -1.06 23.43
C VAL A 443 -6.43 -1.46 24.89
N LEU A 444 -5.42 -1.79 25.65
CA LEU A 444 -5.53 -2.15 27.06
C LEU A 444 -5.88 -0.95 27.99
N THR A 445 -5.59 0.28 27.57
CA THR A 445 -5.92 1.49 28.34
C THR A 445 -7.24 2.15 27.94
N ALA A 446 -7.78 1.83 26.75
CA ALA A 446 -9.07 2.36 26.28
C ALA A 446 -10.29 1.56 26.77
N SER A 447 -10.09 0.41 27.39
CA SER A 447 -11.16 -0.47 27.94
C SER A 447 -11.21 -0.49 29.47
N GLY A 448 -10.59 0.46 30.14
CA GLY A 448 -10.68 0.67 31.59
C GLY A 448 -11.59 1.82 31.97
#